data_e13b1d3a9deffe34c12ec5a2883289fa
#
_entry.id   e13b1d3a9deffe34c12ec5a2883289fa
#
_cell.length_a   1.000
_cell.length_b   1.000
_cell.length_c   1.000
_cell.angle_alpha   90.00
_cell.angle_beta   90.00
_cell.angle_gamma   90.00
#
_symmetry.space_group_name_H-M   'P 1'
#
loop_
_entity.id
_entity.type
_entity.pdbx_description
1 polymer ?
#
loop_
_entity_poly.entity_id
_entity_poly.type
_entity_poly.pdbx_seq_one_letter_code
_entity_poly.pdbx_strand_id
1 'polypeptide(L)'
;MAGLLGAAVVVGAARTWLIRAFRIQERDPRLAAPGGSETAPEGVAARVPTRRNRTLAARVFLPHPGRPVAVVVHGWGAGGADMLVLTEPLRRAGFNAVIFDARAHGASDDESFASLPRFAEDTEAVMDWLAARGLGPVALIGHSVGAGAVLLVASRRPEVAAVVALSPFSHPRPIMNTWLAAHGIRWRPVQDALNRLVELSIGHRFDTIAPVNTIKAITAPVLIVHGTADQTVPPWHAEAVAAARPDVPLMRLPGVGHDDTPGFTRHLDAVLGWLKGVVPG
;
A
#
# COMPACT_ATOMS: atom_id res chain seq x y z
N MET A 1 42.23 -13.06 6.60
CA MET A 1 41.49 -12.17 7.53
C MET A 1 41.20 -10.79 6.92
N ALA A 2 42.15 -10.11 6.28
CA ALA A 2 41.91 -8.77 5.68
C ALA A 2 40.80 -8.72 4.62
N GLY A 3 40.66 -9.73 3.78
CA GLY A 3 39.62 -9.81 2.77
C GLY A 3 38.18 -9.92 3.32
N LEU A 4 38.00 -10.64 4.43
CA LEU A 4 36.69 -10.77 5.11
C LEU A 4 36.27 -9.48 5.80
N LEU A 5 37.23 -8.75 6.40
CA LEU A 5 36.99 -7.44 6.99
C LEU A 5 36.58 -6.40 5.90
N GLY A 6 37.27 -6.41 4.76
CA GLY A 6 36.96 -5.53 3.64
C GLY A 6 35.55 -5.80 3.08
N ALA A 7 35.16 -7.06 2.89
CA ALA A 7 33.83 -7.45 2.43
C ALA A 7 32.73 -7.02 3.42
N ALA A 8 32.94 -7.19 4.73
CA ALA A 8 31.97 -6.78 5.75
C ALA A 8 31.75 -5.25 5.77
N VAL A 9 32.80 -4.46 5.58
CA VAL A 9 32.72 -3.00 5.49
C VAL A 9 31.92 -2.57 4.26
N VAL A 10 32.16 -3.17 3.08
CA VAL A 10 31.43 -2.87 1.84
C VAL A 10 29.95 -3.21 1.98
N VAL A 11 29.63 -4.39 2.52
CA VAL A 11 28.23 -4.80 2.76
C VAL A 11 27.54 -3.87 3.76
N GLY A 12 28.24 -3.47 4.83
CA GLY A 12 27.72 -2.51 5.81
C GLY A 12 27.44 -1.14 5.21
N ALA A 13 28.34 -0.63 4.37
CA ALA A 13 28.17 0.65 3.67
C ALA A 13 27.02 0.59 2.67
N ALA A 14 26.93 -0.48 1.87
CA ALA A 14 25.82 -0.68 0.93
C ALA A 14 24.48 -0.79 1.65
N ARG A 15 24.39 -1.50 2.78
CA ARG A 15 23.18 -1.58 3.59
C ARG A 15 22.77 -0.22 4.15
N THR A 16 23.73 0.54 4.67
CA THR A 16 23.48 1.90 5.20
C THR A 16 22.98 2.83 4.11
N TRP A 17 23.56 2.77 2.90
CA TRP A 17 23.12 3.54 1.76
C TRP A 17 21.68 3.19 1.34
N LEU A 18 21.35 1.90 1.23
CA LEU A 18 19.99 1.43 0.93
C LEU A 18 18.97 1.91 1.98
N ILE A 19 19.29 1.77 3.28
CA ILE A 19 18.41 2.22 4.36
C ILE A 19 18.15 3.72 4.27
N ARG A 20 19.18 4.53 3.97
CA ARG A 20 19.03 5.97 3.78
C ARG A 20 18.19 6.31 2.56
N ALA A 21 18.39 5.58 1.46
CA ALA A 21 17.65 5.77 0.21
C ALA A 21 16.15 5.41 0.35
N PHE A 22 15.81 4.45 1.24
CA PHE A 22 14.43 4.07 1.53
C PHE A 22 13.81 4.83 2.69
N ARG A 23 14.49 5.83 3.21
CA ARG A 23 13.93 6.74 4.20
C ARG A 23 13.09 7.82 3.52
N ILE A 24 11.88 8.02 3.98
CA ILE A 24 11.02 9.11 3.50
C ILE A 24 11.55 10.42 4.07
N GLN A 25 11.85 11.37 3.19
CA GLN A 25 12.46 12.66 3.56
C GLN A 25 11.41 13.75 3.78
N GLU A 26 10.39 13.79 2.92
CA GLU A 26 9.29 14.74 3.02
C GLU A 26 8.07 14.04 3.62
N ARG A 27 7.49 14.64 4.64
CA ARG A 27 6.36 14.08 5.38
C ARG A 27 5.27 15.14 5.53
N ASP A 28 4.07 14.82 5.05
CA ASP A 28 2.91 15.70 5.12
C ASP A 28 2.08 15.41 6.38
N PRO A 29 2.03 16.31 7.38
CA PRO A 29 1.34 16.06 8.62
C PRO A 29 -0.18 16.34 8.57
N ARG A 30 -0.76 16.64 7.41
CA ARG A 30 -2.17 17.06 7.26
C ARG A 30 -3.18 16.12 7.93
N LEU A 31 -2.86 14.83 8.01
CA LEU A 31 -3.76 13.84 8.61
C LEU A 31 -3.94 14.03 10.13
N ALA A 32 -2.95 14.60 10.81
CA ALA A 32 -2.97 14.83 12.25
C ALA A 32 -3.71 16.11 12.67
N ALA A 33 -4.19 16.91 11.72
CA ALA A 33 -4.90 18.15 12.05
C ALA A 33 -6.09 17.85 12.97
N PRO A 34 -6.23 18.54 14.12
CA PRO A 34 -7.35 18.35 15.03
C PRO A 34 -8.66 18.81 14.37
N GLY A 35 -9.75 18.17 14.73
CA GLY A 35 -11.09 18.57 14.32
C GLY A 35 -11.95 17.43 13.82
N GLY A 36 -13.22 17.73 13.65
CA GLY A 36 -14.21 16.84 13.08
C GLY A 36 -14.87 15.86 14.06
N SER A 37 -15.96 15.30 13.59
CA SER A 37 -16.65 14.14 14.14
C SER A 37 -16.48 12.97 13.21
N GLU A 38 -16.61 11.73 13.68
CA GLU A 38 -16.54 10.53 12.83
C GLU A 38 -17.60 10.54 11.72
N THR A 39 -18.70 11.23 11.92
CA THR A 39 -19.79 11.37 10.95
C THR A 39 -19.64 12.60 10.05
N ALA A 40 -18.75 13.52 10.38
CA ALA A 40 -18.53 14.73 9.59
C ALA A 40 -17.68 14.45 8.34
N PRO A 41 -17.82 15.26 7.27
CA PRO A 41 -17.04 15.10 6.05
C PRO A 41 -15.52 15.15 6.24
N GLU A 42 -15.06 15.88 7.24
CA GLU A 42 -13.65 15.98 7.61
C GLU A 42 -13.13 14.79 8.43
N GLY A 43 -14.03 13.92 8.94
CA GLY A 43 -13.67 12.79 9.80
C GLY A 43 -13.01 13.19 11.11
N VAL A 44 -12.64 12.24 11.93
CA VAL A 44 -11.94 12.45 13.21
C VAL A 44 -10.53 11.87 13.17
N ALA A 45 -9.58 12.61 13.75
CA ALA A 45 -8.21 12.14 13.91
C ALA A 45 -8.15 11.01 14.96
N ALA A 46 -7.40 9.95 14.64
CA ALA A 46 -7.17 8.82 15.54
C ALA A 46 -5.69 8.44 15.57
N ARG A 47 -5.30 7.77 16.64
CA ARG A 47 -3.96 7.17 16.80
C ARG A 47 -4.10 5.67 16.92
N VAL A 48 -3.50 4.93 16.00
CA VAL A 48 -3.61 3.47 15.92
C VAL A 48 -2.28 2.85 16.33
N PRO A 49 -2.20 2.09 17.43
CA PRO A 49 -0.99 1.35 17.79
C PRO A 49 -0.61 0.33 16.72
N THR A 50 0.68 0.24 16.40
CA THR A 50 1.22 -0.74 15.45
C THR A 50 2.49 -1.41 16.01
N ARG A 51 3.15 -2.22 15.18
CA ARG A 51 4.34 -3.00 15.57
C ARG A 51 5.45 -2.09 16.11
N ARG A 52 6.35 -2.69 16.93
CA ARG A 52 7.55 -2.05 17.49
C ARG A 52 7.23 -0.82 18.38
N ASN A 53 6.09 -0.84 19.06
CA ASN A 53 5.62 0.25 19.91
C ASN A 53 5.54 1.59 19.16
N ARG A 54 5.06 1.55 17.92
CA ARG A 54 4.81 2.72 17.08
C ARG A 54 3.32 3.01 17.00
N THR A 55 3.00 4.21 16.58
CA THR A 55 1.63 4.69 16.45
C THR A 55 1.43 5.30 15.06
N LEU A 56 0.33 4.95 14.41
CA LEU A 56 -0.07 5.53 13.14
C LEU A 56 -0.99 6.72 13.37
N ALA A 57 -0.82 7.77 12.58
CA ALA A 57 -1.81 8.81 12.41
C ALA A 57 -2.87 8.32 11.42
N ALA A 58 -4.14 8.41 11.81
CA ALA A 58 -5.26 8.00 11.00
C ALA A 58 -6.37 9.05 11.03
N ARG A 59 -7.22 9.03 10.03
CA ARG A 59 -8.48 9.77 10.00
C ARG A 59 -9.62 8.81 9.69
N VAL A 60 -10.65 8.91 10.51
CA VAL A 60 -11.76 7.96 10.57
C VAL A 60 -13.05 8.67 10.19
N PHE A 61 -13.81 8.06 9.29
CA PHE A 61 -15.06 8.55 8.74
C PHE A 61 -16.12 7.45 8.91
N LEU A 62 -17.05 7.60 9.86
CA LEU A 62 -18.06 6.60 10.19
C LEU A 62 -19.50 7.18 10.05
N PRO A 63 -19.87 7.75 8.89
CA PRO A 63 -21.19 8.32 8.70
C PRO A 63 -22.32 7.27 8.66
N HIS A 64 -21.98 5.99 8.52
CA HIS A 64 -22.94 4.90 8.33
C HIS A 64 -22.78 3.81 9.39
N PRO A 65 -23.46 3.88 10.55
CA PRO A 65 -23.36 2.85 11.60
C PRO A 65 -23.66 1.44 11.06
N GLY A 66 -22.82 0.46 11.45
CA GLY A 66 -22.98 -0.94 11.05
C GLY A 66 -22.62 -1.26 9.59
N ARG A 67 -22.20 -0.26 8.80
CA ARG A 67 -21.81 -0.47 7.39
C ARG A 67 -20.34 -0.84 7.25
N PRO A 68 -19.95 -1.49 6.14
CA PRO A 68 -18.56 -1.85 5.86
C PRO A 68 -17.61 -0.66 5.93
N VAL A 69 -16.34 -0.94 6.29
CA VAL A 69 -15.27 0.06 6.38
C VAL A 69 -14.26 -0.18 5.26
N ALA A 70 -14.01 0.83 4.44
CA ALA A 70 -12.90 0.86 3.49
C ALA A 70 -11.63 1.38 4.18
N VAL A 71 -10.60 0.56 4.30
CA VAL A 71 -9.27 0.98 4.74
C VAL A 71 -8.45 1.32 3.51
N VAL A 72 -7.99 2.57 3.42
CA VAL A 72 -7.29 3.10 2.25
C VAL A 72 -5.82 3.30 2.55
N VAL A 73 -4.96 2.72 1.72
CA VAL A 73 -3.50 2.65 1.91
C VAL A 73 -2.78 3.39 0.78
N HIS A 74 -2.02 4.42 1.13
CA HIS A 74 -1.30 5.28 0.19
C HIS A 74 -0.07 4.62 -0.44
N GLY A 75 0.52 5.27 -1.46
CA GLY A 75 1.75 4.87 -2.13
C GLY A 75 3.03 5.30 -1.38
N TRP A 76 4.18 4.92 -1.94
CA TRP A 76 5.50 5.30 -1.41
C TRP A 76 5.71 6.81 -1.52
N GLY A 77 6.17 7.44 -0.44
CA GLY A 77 6.42 8.88 -0.38
C GLY A 77 5.17 9.76 -0.33
N ALA A 78 3.98 9.15 -0.49
CA ALA A 78 2.70 9.81 -0.30
C ALA A 78 2.27 9.77 1.18
N GLY A 79 1.07 10.25 1.49
CA GLY A 79 0.45 10.16 2.81
C GLY A 79 -1.04 9.82 2.71
N GLY A 80 -1.63 9.51 3.85
CA GLY A 80 -3.08 9.28 3.93
C GLY A 80 -3.88 10.49 3.44
N ALA A 81 -3.33 11.70 3.60
CA ALA A 81 -3.97 12.94 3.12
C ALA A 81 -4.20 12.95 1.60
N ASP A 82 -3.35 12.28 0.82
CA ASP A 82 -3.52 12.16 -0.64
C ASP A 82 -4.69 11.24 -1.01
N MET A 83 -5.11 10.39 -0.06
CA MET A 83 -6.24 9.47 -0.21
C MET A 83 -7.58 10.09 0.21
N LEU A 84 -7.60 11.33 0.73
CA LEU A 84 -8.84 12.04 1.11
C LEU A 84 -9.83 12.15 -0.05
N VAL A 85 -9.36 12.20 -1.27
CA VAL A 85 -10.18 12.25 -2.49
C VAL A 85 -11.16 11.06 -2.60
N LEU A 86 -10.85 9.92 -1.96
CA LEU A 86 -11.69 8.72 -1.96
C LEU A 86 -12.78 8.74 -0.89
N THR A 87 -12.66 9.58 0.14
CA THR A 87 -13.55 9.51 1.33
C THR A 87 -14.98 9.90 1.02
N GLU A 88 -15.21 10.99 0.28
CA GLU A 88 -16.55 11.43 -0.10
C GLU A 88 -17.24 10.48 -1.11
N PRO A 89 -16.58 9.99 -2.16
CA PRO A 89 -17.12 8.92 -3.01
C PRO A 89 -17.48 7.65 -2.23
N LEU A 90 -16.63 7.19 -1.32
CA LEU A 90 -16.91 6.04 -0.46
C LEU A 90 -18.13 6.28 0.43
N ARG A 91 -18.23 7.46 1.04
CA ARG A 91 -19.40 7.86 1.84
C ARG A 91 -20.69 7.81 1.02
N ARG A 92 -20.69 8.37 -0.19
CA ARG A 92 -21.87 8.31 -1.10
C ARG A 92 -22.21 6.89 -1.51
N ALA A 93 -21.20 6.02 -1.61
CA ALA A 93 -21.39 4.61 -1.89
C ALA A 93 -21.91 3.80 -0.68
N GLY A 94 -22.03 4.43 0.51
CA GLY A 94 -22.53 3.79 1.74
C GLY A 94 -21.46 3.07 2.55
N PHE A 95 -20.20 3.38 2.32
CA PHE A 95 -19.07 2.87 3.12
C PHE A 95 -18.64 3.87 4.20
N ASN A 96 -18.20 3.35 5.31
CA ASN A 96 -17.30 4.03 6.22
C ASN A 96 -15.88 4.01 5.64
N ALA A 97 -14.99 4.89 6.09
CA ALA A 97 -13.62 4.92 5.60
C ALA A 97 -12.61 5.17 6.72
N VAL A 98 -11.44 4.57 6.59
CA VAL A 98 -10.24 4.91 7.37
C VAL A 98 -9.09 5.11 6.40
N ILE A 99 -8.45 6.25 6.51
CA ILE A 99 -7.17 6.56 5.86
C ILE A 99 -6.11 6.73 6.93
N PHE A 100 -4.88 6.36 6.65
CA PHE A 100 -3.80 6.48 7.62
C PHE A 100 -2.46 6.74 6.92
N ASP A 101 -1.52 7.32 7.66
CA ASP A 101 -0.13 7.37 7.25
C ASP A 101 0.57 6.08 7.71
N ALA A 102 1.22 5.36 6.80
CA ALA A 102 2.08 4.24 7.18
C ALA A 102 3.27 4.74 8.02
N ARG A 103 3.90 3.87 8.82
CA ARG A 103 5.13 4.22 9.56
C ARG A 103 6.14 4.91 8.66
N ALA A 104 6.88 5.86 9.19
CA ALA A 104 7.83 6.71 8.48
C ALA A 104 7.20 7.69 7.46
N HIS A 105 5.86 7.74 7.33
CA HIS A 105 5.16 8.70 6.49
C HIS A 105 4.31 9.65 7.32
N GLY A 106 4.00 10.82 6.74
CA GLY A 106 3.06 11.80 7.27
C GLY A 106 3.27 12.09 8.76
N ALA A 107 2.22 12.01 9.54
CA ALA A 107 2.20 12.25 10.99
C ALA A 107 2.33 10.98 11.84
N SER A 108 2.56 9.81 11.22
CA SER A 108 2.85 8.56 11.92
C SER A 108 4.25 8.56 12.52
N ASP A 109 4.48 7.69 13.51
CA ASP A 109 5.79 7.58 14.14
C ASP A 109 6.88 7.21 13.13
N ASP A 110 8.10 7.72 13.38
CA ASP A 110 9.26 7.47 12.53
C ASP A 110 9.71 6.01 12.62
N GLU A 111 10.33 5.54 11.54
CA GLU A 111 10.94 4.22 11.44
C GLU A 111 12.20 4.32 10.58
N SER A 112 13.11 3.36 10.73
CA SER A 112 14.42 3.38 10.06
C SER A 112 14.32 3.43 8.53
N PHE A 113 13.29 2.79 7.95
CA PHE A 113 12.98 2.79 6.53
C PHE A 113 11.55 2.28 6.30
N ALA A 114 10.94 2.62 5.16
CA ALA A 114 9.68 2.07 4.71
C ALA A 114 9.90 0.76 3.90
N SER A 115 8.90 -0.10 3.86
CA SER A 115 8.92 -1.32 3.02
C SER A 115 7.51 -1.88 2.87
N LEU A 116 7.26 -2.64 1.79
CA LEU A 116 5.97 -3.29 1.57
C LEU A 116 5.49 -4.14 2.78
N PRO A 117 6.34 -5.00 3.42
CA PRO A 117 5.90 -5.71 4.62
C PRO A 117 5.48 -4.81 5.77
N ARG A 118 6.12 -3.65 5.95
CA ARG A 118 5.74 -2.69 7.00
C ARG A 118 4.43 -1.99 6.70
N PHE A 119 4.15 -1.65 5.44
CA PHE A 119 2.83 -1.18 5.02
C PHE A 119 1.75 -2.23 5.29
N ALA A 120 2.03 -3.51 5.05
CA ALA A 120 1.11 -4.59 5.35
C ALA A 120 0.88 -4.73 6.87
N GLU A 121 1.93 -4.72 7.70
CA GLU A 121 1.82 -4.74 9.16
C GLU A 121 0.99 -3.57 9.70
N ASP A 122 1.14 -2.37 9.12
CA ASP A 122 0.37 -1.18 9.51
C ASP A 122 -1.09 -1.30 9.10
N THR A 123 -1.37 -1.84 7.92
CA THR A 123 -2.72 -2.14 7.46
C THR A 123 -3.41 -3.18 8.36
N GLU A 124 -2.69 -4.26 8.73
CA GLU A 124 -3.17 -5.26 9.70
C GLU A 124 -3.48 -4.62 11.05
N ALA A 125 -2.63 -3.72 11.53
CA ALA A 125 -2.86 -3.00 12.80
C ALA A 125 -4.13 -2.13 12.76
N VAL A 126 -4.40 -1.46 11.63
CA VAL A 126 -5.65 -0.70 11.43
C VAL A 126 -6.86 -1.64 11.42
N MET A 127 -6.78 -2.79 10.77
CA MET A 127 -7.85 -3.80 10.79
C MET A 127 -8.12 -4.31 12.20
N ASP A 128 -7.07 -4.64 12.97
CA ASP A 128 -7.20 -5.11 14.35
C ASP A 128 -7.79 -4.03 15.26
N TRP A 129 -7.42 -2.76 15.03
CA TRP A 129 -7.97 -1.60 15.75
C TRP A 129 -9.47 -1.41 15.45
N LEU A 130 -9.91 -1.63 14.21
CA LEU A 130 -11.31 -1.60 13.81
C LEU A 130 -12.09 -2.77 14.44
N ALA A 131 -11.56 -3.99 14.34
CA ALA A 131 -12.17 -5.20 14.89
C ALA A 131 -12.38 -5.08 16.40
N ALA A 132 -11.42 -4.54 17.15
CA ALA A 132 -11.54 -4.28 18.59
C ALA A 132 -12.66 -3.26 18.95
N ARG A 133 -13.19 -2.54 17.95
CA ARG A 133 -14.32 -1.60 18.09
C ARG A 133 -15.63 -2.12 17.52
N GLY A 134 -15.64 -3.38 17.05
CA GLY A 134 -16.81 -3.99 16.40
C GLY A 134 -17.12 -3.36 15.02
N LEU A 135 -16.11 -2.75 14.37
CA LEU A 135 -16.26 -2.10 13.07
C LEU A 135 -15.83 -3.03 11.94
N GLY A 136 -16.66 -3.18 10.97
CA GLY A 136 -16.46 -4.03 9.78
C GLY A 136 -17.80 -4.44 9.18
N PRO A 137 -17.77 -5.26 8.10
CA PRO A 137 -16.61 -5.90 7.45
C PRO A 137 -15.65 -4.90 6.82
N VAL A 138 -14.38 -5.32 6.62
CA VAL A 138 -13.32 -4.43 6.10
C VAL A 138 -13.01 -4.76 4.64
N ALA A 139 -13.13 -3.76 3.77
CA ALA A 139 -12.57 -3.76 2.42
C ALA A 139 -11.24 -2.99 2.40
N LEU A 140 -10.27 -3.44 1.62
CA LEU A 140 -8.96 -2.81 1.49
C LEU A 140 -8.81 -2.14 0.11
N ILE A 141 -8.37 -0.89 0.10
CA ILE A 141 -8.05 -0.15 -1.13
C ILE A 141 -6.61 0.32 -1.00
N GLY A 142 -5.75 -0.02 -1.94
CA GLY A 142 -4.34 0.39 -1.89
C GLY A 142 -3.84 0.93 -3.21
N HIS A 143 -2.93 1.93 -3.16
CA HIS A 143 -2.28 2.49 -4.34
C HIS A 143 -0.78 2.15 -4.36
N SER A 144 -0.24 1.72 -5.48
CA SER A 144 1.19 1.46 -5.70
C SER A 144 1.76 0.46 -4.67
N VAL A 145 2.70 0.86 -3.79
CA VAL A 145 3.15 -0.01 -2.68
C VAL A 145 2.01 -0.37 -1.74
N GLY A 146 1.05 0.53 -1.53
CA GLY A 146 -0.18 0.24 -0.78
C GLY A 146 -1.01 -0.86 -1.45
N ALA A 147 -1.07 -0.89 -2.79
CA ALA A 147 -1.72 -1.98 -3.53
C ALA A 147 -1.02 -3.33 -3.28
N GLY A 148 0.30 -3.34 -3.30
CA GLY A 148 1.08 -4.53 -2.91
C GLY A 148 0.82 -4.94 -1.46
N ALA A 149 0.71 -3.98 -0.54
CA ALA A 149 0.47 -4.22 0.87
C ALA A 149 -0.93 -4.83 1.12
N VAL A 150 -1.99 -4.28 0.51
CA VAL A 150 -3.36 -4.82 0.69
C VAL A 150 -3.50 -6.23 0.10
N LEU A 151 -2.81 -6.54 -1.01
CA LEU A 151 -2.75 -7.89 -1.56
C LEU A 151 -2.00 -8.84 -0.60
N LEU A 152 -0.90 -8.39 0.02
CA LEU A 152 -0.16 -9.16 1.00
C LEU A 152 -0.99 -9.42 2.28
N VAL A 153 -1.72 -8.42 2.77
CA VAL A 153 -2.63 -8.56 3.91
C VAL A 153 -3.74 -9.56 3.59
N ALA A 154 -4.45 -9.37 2.49
CA ALA A 154 -5.56 -10.24 2.11
C ALA A 154 -5.13 -11.70 1.86
N SER A 155 -3.86 -11.94 1.49
CA SER A 155 -3.32 -13.31 1.37
C SER A 155 -3.12 -14.02 2.72
N ARG A 156 -3.17 -13.26 3.84
CA ARG A 156 -2.95 -13.75 5.22
C ARG A 156 -4.20 -13.64 6.10
N ARG A 157 -5.14 -12.76 5.72
CA ARG A 157 -6.31 -12.37 6.51
C ARG A 157 -7.59 -12.72 5.73
N PRO A 158 -8.13 -13.92 5.91
CA PRO A 158 -9.31 -14.39 5.15
C PRO A 158 -10.61 -13.62 5.48
N GLU A 159 -10.63 -12.84 6.57
CA GLU A 159 -11.74 -11.97 6.95
C GLU A 159 -11.81 -10.67 6.15
N VAL A 160 -10.85 -10.38 5.28
CA VAL A 160 -10.93 -9.25 4.34
C VAL A 160 -12.12 -9.45 3.41
N ALA A 161 -13.02 -8.46 3.36
CA ALA A 161 -14.27 -8.58 2.58
C ALA A 161 -14.06 -8.38 1.07
N ALA A 162 -13.16 -7.49 0.67
CA ALA A 162 -12.77 -7.24 -0.73
C ALA A 162 -11.45 -6.47 -0.80
N VAL A 163 -10.80 -6.51 -1.97
CA VAL A 163 -9.57 -5.76 -2.25
C VAL A 163 -9.69 -4.98 -3.55
N VAL A 164 -9.32 -3.70 -3.54
CA VAL A 164 -9.08 -2.88 -4.73
C VAL A 164 -7.59 -2.51 -4.77
N ALA A 165 -6.87 -3.02 -5.77
CA ALA A 165 -5.46 -2.75 -5.98
C ALA A 165 -5.28 -1.74 -7.14
N LEU A 166 -4.93 -0.48 -6.79
CA LEU A 166 -4.73 0.61 -7.74
C LEU A 166 -3.24 0.67 -8.13
N SER A 167 -2.92 0.57 -9.40
CA SER A 167 -1.56 0.59 -9.95
C SER A 167 -0.57 -0.35 -9.24
N PRO A 168 -0.92 -1.64 -9.01
CA PRO A 168 -0.02 -2.58 -8.35
C PRO A 168 1.19 -2.91 -9.25
N PHE A 169 2.38 -3.00 -8.65
CA PHE A 169 3.49 -3.68 -9.32
C PHE A 169 3.36 -5.22 -9.17
N SER A 170 3.94 -5.97 -10.10
CA SER A 170 3.85 -7.44 -10.06
C SER A 170 4.81 -8.06 -9.03
N HIS A 171 6.02 -7.52 -8.94
CA HIS A 171 7.10 -8.07 -8.14
C HIS A 171 8.08 -6.97 -7.71
N PRO A 172 8.63 -6.97 -6.48
CA PRO A 172 9.58 -5.94 -6.03
C PRO A 172 10.86 -5.86 -6.87
N ARG A 173 11.37 -6.97 -7.40
CA ARG A 173 12.66 -7.01 -8.11
C ARG A 173 12.71 -6.11 -9.35
N PRO A 174 11.75 -6.12 -10.30
CA PRO A 174 11.75 -5.18 -11.43
C PRO A 174 11.78 -3.72 -10.99
N ILE A 175 10.97 -3.35 -10.00
CA ILE A 175 10.93 -1.99 -9.45
C ILE A 175 12.29 -1.61 -8.87
N MET A 176 12.89 -2.47 -8.06
CA MET A 176 14.22 -2.26 -7.50
C MET A 176 15.30 -2.15 -8.56
N ASN A 177 15.26 -3.00 -9.60
CA ASN A 177 16.23 -2.96 -10.68
C ASN A 177 16.12 -1.67 -11.50
N THR A 178 14.91 -1.19 -11.77
CA THR A 178 14.67 0.12 -12.41
C THR A 178 15.24 1.25 -11.57
N TRP A 179 14.96 1.24 -10.27
CA TRP A 179 15.48 2.23 -9.34
C TRP A 179 17.02 2.20 -9.26
N LEU A 180 17.64 1.02 -9.14
CA LEU A 180 19.09 0.85 -9.14
C LEU A 180 19.73 1.35 -10.44
N ALA A 181 19.11 1.03 -11.58
CA ALA A 181 19.59 1.48 -12.89
C ALA A 181 19.55 3.01 -13.03
N ALA A 182 18.53 3.69 -12.49
CA ALA A 182 18.43 5.14 -12.43
C ALA A 182 19.55 5.76 -11.57
N HIS A 183 20.07 5.02 -10.57
CA HIS A 183 21.23 5.40 -9.76
C HIS A 183 22.57 4.91 -10.34
N GLY A 184 22.62 4.54 -11.63
CA GLY A 184 23.84 4.12 -12.33
C GLY A 184 24.24 2.66 -12.10
N ILE A 185 23.51 1.88 -11.32
CA ILE A 185 23.83 0.49 -11.02
C ILE A 185 23.07 -0.40 -12.01
N ARG A 186 23.71 -0.70 -13.17
CA ARG A 186 23.08 -1.47 -14.27
C ARG A 186 23.60 -2.92 -14.37
N TRP A 187 24.73 -3.23 -13.72
CA TRP A 187 25.32 -4.56 -13.78
C TRP A 187 24.51 -5.57 -12.94
N ARG A 188 23.94 -6.57 -13.62
CA ARG A 188 23.02 -7.56 -13.02
C ARG A 188 23.55 -8.23 -11.75
N PRO A 189 24.78 -8.75 -11.68
CA PRO A 189 25.28 -9.37 -10.46
C PRO A 189 25.27 -8.44 -9.24
N VAL A 190 25.55 -7.13 -9.43
CA VAL A 190 25.47 -6.14 -8.34
C VAL A 190 24.01 -5.86 -7.98
N GLN A 191 23.12 -5.74 -8.95
CA GLN A 191 21.69 -5.61 -8.67
C GLN A 191 21.15 -6.79 -7.86
N ASP A 192 21.53 -8.02 -8.21
CA ASP A 192 21.11 -9.23 -7.49
C ASP A 192 21.66 -9.28 -6.07
N ALA A 193 22.92 -8.89 -5.86
CA ALA A 193 23.52 -8.78 -4.54
C ALA A 193 22.81 -7.72 -3.67
N LEU A 194 22.51 -6.55 -4.24
CA LEU A 194 21.79 -5.49 -3.54
C LEU A 194 20.33 -5.87 -3.26
N ASN A 195 19.63 -6.51 -4.20
CA ASN A 195 18.30 -7.04 -3.97
C ASN A 195 18.31 -8.06 -2.82
N ARG A 196 19.32 -8.95 -2.78
CA ARG A 196 19.48 -9.89 -1.66
C ARG A 196 19.71 -9.18 -0.33
N LEU A 197 20.48 -8.10 -0.33
CA LEU A 197 20.73 -7.29 0.85
C LEU A 197 19.44 -6.57 1.32
N VAL A 198 18.59 -6.12 0.39
CA VAL A 198 17.26 -5.57 0.71
C VAL A 198 16.39 -6.66 1.34
N GLU A 199 16.29 -7.86 0.74
CA GLU A 199 15.53 -8.98 1.30
C GLU A 199 15.95 -9.30 2.74
N LEU A 200 17.27 -9.34 3.01
CA LEU A 200 17.79 -9.55 4.36
C LEU A 200 17.42 -8.40 5.31
N SER A 201 17.42 -7.17 4.82
CA SER A 201 17.11 -5.97 5.63
C SER A 201 15.64 -5.86 5.99
N ILE A 202 14.73 -6.25 5.07
CA ILE A 202 13.29 -6.25 5.31
C ILE A 202 12.79 -7.54 5.99
N GLY A 203 13.65 -8.58 6.08
CA GLY A 203 13.31 -9.87 6.68
C GLY A 203 12.40 -10.76 5.82
N HIS A 204 12.24 -10.47 4.53
CA HIS A 204 11.37 -11.20 3.61
C HIS A 204 12.04 -11.42 2.25
N ARG A 205 11.79 -12.59 1.65
CA ARG A 205 12.11 -12.81 0.23
C ARG A 205 11.12 -12.04 -0.63
N PHE A 206 11.59 -11.46 -1.72
CA PHE A 206 10.70 -10.75 -2.64
C PHE A 206 9.59 -11.64 -3.18
N ASP A 207 9.90 -12.90 -3.48
CA ASP A 207 8.93 -13.88 -3.97
C ASP A 207 7.77 -14.09 -3.00
N THR A 208 8.03 -14.06 -1.67
CA THR A 208 6.99 -14.30 -0.65
C THR A 208 6.04 -13.13 -0.44
N ILE A 209 6.43 -11.93 -0.88
CA ILE A 209 5.65 -10.70 -0.73
C ILE A 209 5.21 -10.11 -2.08
N ALA A 210 5.58 -10.75 -3.20
CA ALA A 210 5.28 -10.26 -4.53
C ALA A 210 3.78 -10.37 -4.84
N PRO A 211 3.10 -9.29 -5.30
CA PRO A 211 1.69 -9.31 -5.67
C PRO A 211 1.29 -10.46 -6.61
N VAL A 212 2.12 -10.80 -7.59
CA VAL A 212 1.91 -11.92 -8.51
C VAL A 212 1.84 -13.28 -7.81
N ASN A 213 2.41 -13.40 -6.62
CA ASN A 213 2.38 -14.63 -5.81
C ASN A 213 1.31 -14.55 -4.73
N THR A 214 1.19 -13.42 -4.01
CA THR A 214 0.24 -13.27 -2.91
C THR A 214 -1.21 -13.32 -3.39
N ILE A 215 -1.52 -12.81 -4.58
CA ILE A 215 -2.88 -12.82 -5.16
C ILE A 215 -3.48 -14.24 -5.26
N LYS A 216 -2.63 -15.25 -5.44
CA LYS A 216 -3.04 -16.66 -5.58
C LYS A 216 -3.65 -17.25 -4.31
N ALA A 217 -3.31 -16.70 -3.14
CA ALA A 217 -3.78 -17.16 -1.84
C ALA A 217 -4.98 -16.36 -1.32
N ILE A 218 -5.39 -15.29 -2.00
CA ILE A 218 -6.51 -14.45 -1.58
C ILE A 218 -7.83 -15.15 -1.89
N THR A 219 -8.70 -15.27 -0.91
CA THR A 219 -10.05 -15.82 -1.08
C THR A 219 -11.10 -14.73 -1.33
N ALA A 220 -10.86 -13.53 -0.84
CA ALA A 220 -11.72 -12.38 -1.06
C ALA A 220 -11.82 -11.98 -2.55
N PRO A 221 -12.93 -11.34 -2.97
CA PRO A 221 -12.98 -10.65 -4.25
C PRO A 221 -11.88 -9.61 -4.39
N VAL A 222 -11.21 -9.58 -5.56
CA VAL A 222 -10.15 -8.62 -5.88
C VAL A 222 -10.50 -7.89 -7.16
N LEU A 223 -10.30 -6.58 -7.21
CA LEU A 223 -10.30 -5.77 -8.42
C LEU A 223 -8.91 -5.16 -8.60
N ILE A 224 -8.31 -5.35 -9.77
CA ILE A 224 -7.10 -4.63 -10.17
C ILE A 224 -7.51 -3.46 -11.05
N VAL A 225 -6.98 -2.26 -10.76
CA VAL A 225 -7.22 -1.05 -11.55
C VAL A 225 -5.88 -0.47 -11.96
N HIS A 226 -5.69 -0.15 -13.24
CA HIS A 226 -4.40 0.37 -13.73
C HIS A 226 -4.56 1.36 -14.86
N GLY A 227 -3.82 2.46 -14.81
CA GLY A 227 -3.78 3.46 -15.86
C GLY A 227 -2.92 3.02 -17.04
N THR A 228 -3.41 3.20 -18.28
CA THR A 228 -2.66 2.75 -19.47
C THR A 228 -1.47 3.64 -19.82
N ALA A 229 -1.39 4.85 -19.26
CA ALA A 229 -0.27 5.78 -19.43
C ALA A 229 0.68 5.80 -18.21
N ASP A 230 0.57 4.82 -17.28
CA ASP A 230 1.45 4.69 -16.12
C ASP A 230 2.88 4.34 -16.55
N GLN A 231 3.81 5.28 -16.35
CA GLN A 231 5.23 5.12 -16.67
C GLN A 231 6.08 4.76 -15.43
N THR A 232 5.54 4.97 -14.24
CA THR A 232 6.22 4.63 -12.97
C THR A 232 6.13 3.13 -12.69
N VAL A 233 4.93 2.59 -12.83
CA VAL A 233 4.64 1.16 -12.78
C VAL A 233 3.93 0.80 -14.09
N PRO A 234 4.66 0.41 -15.15
CA PRO A 234 4.06 0.14 -16.45
C PRO A 234 2.92 -0.91 -16.41
N PRO A 235 1.89 -0.80 -17.26
CA PRO A 235 0.66 -1.61 -17.21
C PRO A 235 0.88 -3.12 -17.24
N TRP A 236 1.97 -3.61 -17.82
CA TRP A 236 2.31 -5.03 -17.83
C TRP A 236 2.44 -5.64 -16.41
N HIS A 237 2.72 -4.82 -15.40
CA HIS A 237 2.74 -5.26 -14.01
C HIS A 237 1.35 -5.72 -13.55
N ALA A 238 0.32 -4.91 -13.78
CA ALA A 238 -1.06 -5.27 -13.43
C ALA A 238 -1.54 -6.47 -14.24
N GLU A 239 -1.15 -6.54 -15.53
CA GLU A 239 -1.45 -7.68 -16.39
C GLU A 239 -0.83 -8.98 -15.87
N ALA A 240 0.41 -8.94 -15.40
CA ALA A 240 1.07 -10.08 -14.79
C ALA A 240 0.37 -10.52 -13.48
N VAL A 241 -0.10 -9.57 -12.66
CA VAL A 241 -0.84 -9.88 -11.42
C VAL A 241 -2.20 -10.52 -11.77
N ALA A 242 -2.93 -9.96 -12.74
CA ALA A 242 -4.21 -10.53 -13.19
C ALA A 242 -4.04 -11.92 -13.82
N ALA A 243 -3.00 -12.12 -14.62
CA ALA A 243 -2.70 -13.42 -15.23
C ALA A 243 -2.36 -14.50 -14.19
N ALA A 244 -1.84 -14.13 -13.02
CA ALA A 244 -1.55 -15.07 -11.94
C ALA A 244 -2.81 -15.61 -11.24
N ARG A 245 -3.96 -14.92 -11.41
CA ARG A 245 -5.28 -15.31 -10.93
C ARG A 245 -6.34 -14.87 -11.95
N PRO A 246 -6.66 -15.70 -12.96
CA PRO A 246 -7.44 -15.30 -14.14
C PRO A 246 -8.91 -14.92 -13.89
N ASP A 247 -9.48 -15.27 -12.72
CA ASP A 247 -10.82 -14.87 -12.29
C ASP A 247 -10.88 -13.43 -11.78
N VAL A 248 -9.74 -12.78 -11.57
CA VAL A 248 -9.67 -11.40 -11.08
C VAL A 248 -9.84 -10.39 -12.22
N PRO A 249 -10.84 -9.52 -12.16
CA PRO A 249 -11.01 -8.47 -13.16
C PRO A 249 -9.86 -7.45 -13.13
N LEU A 250 -9.41 -7.05 -14.33
CA LEU A 250 -8.48 -5.95 -14.55
C LEU A 250 -9.19 -4.80 -15.27
N MET A 251 -9.41 -3.72 -14.55
CA MET A 251 -9.94 -2.46 -15.10
C MET A 251 -8.79 -1.59 -15.59
N ARG A 252 -8.70 -1.40 -16.92
CA ARG A 252 -7.74 -0.50 -17.55
C ARG A 252 -8.34 0.89 -17.71
N LEU A 253 -7.60 1.92 -17.26
CA LEU A 253 -8.02 3.32 -17.32
C LEU A 253 -7.28 4.02 -18.47
N PRO A 254 -7.94 4.31 -19.61
CA PRO A 254 -7.29 4.90 -20.76
C PRO A 254 -6.68 6.26 -20.46
N GLY A 255 -5.38 6.45 -20.79
CA GLY A 255 -4.66 7.71 -20.66
C GLY A 255 -4.33 8.14 -19.22
N VAL A 256 -4.66 7.33 -18.22
CA VAL A 256 -4.37 7.63 -16.80
C VAL A 256 -2.94 7.24 -16.46
N GLY A 257 -2.19 8.15 -15.81
CA GLY A 257 -0.83 7.94 -15.30
C GLY A 257 -0.82 7.38 -13.88
N HIS A 258 0.41 7.22 -13.29
CA HIS A 258 0.57 6.60 -11.95
C HIS A 258 -0.11 7.39 -10.83
N ASP A 259 0.16 8.71 -10.78
CA ASP A 259 -0.31 9.62 -9.74
C ASP A 259 -1.38 10.59 -10.28
N ASP A 260 -2.04 10.22 -11.39
CA ASP A 260 -3.08 11.04 -12.03
C ASP A 260 -4.40 10.94 -11.25
N THR A 261 -4.44 11.60 -10.08
CA THR A 261 -5.63 11.63 -9.21
C THR A 261 -6.92 12.04 -9.96
N PRO A 262 -6.94 13.10 -10.81
CA PRO A 262 -8.11 13.42 -11.63
C PRO A 262 -8.50 12.30 -12.59
N GLY A 263 -7.53 11.61 -13.17
CA GLY A 263 -7.75 10.46 -14.04
C GLY A 263 -8.45 9.32 -13.32
N PHE A 264 -7.94 8.92 -12.17
CA PHE A 264 -8.56 7.90 -11.32
C PHE A 264 -9.96 8.31 -10.86
N THR A 265 -10.14 9.57 -10.45
CA THR A 265 -11.42 10.07 -9.91
C THR A 265 -12.56 9.95 -10.93
N ARG A 266 -12.29 10.15 -12.22
CA ARG A 266 -13.30 9.98 -13.30
C ARG A 266 -13.85 8.55 -13.39
N HIS A 267 -13.15 7.56 -12.88
CA HIS A 267 -13.53 6.14 -12.95
C HIS A 267 -13.97 5.55 -11.60
N LEU A 268 -14.02 6.38 -10.53
CA LEU A 268 -14.35 5.90 -9.18
C LEU A 268 -15.74 5.27 -9.09
N ASP A 269 -16.74 5.79 -9.82
CA ASP A 269 -18.10 5.23 -9.79
C ASP A 269 -18.12 3.76 -10.23
N ALA A 270 -17.32 3.39 -11.23
CA ALA A 270 -17.20 2.01 -11.68
C ALA A 270 -16.49 1.12 -10.64
N VAL A 271 -15.43 1.62 -10.00
CA VAL A 271 -14.70 0.93 -8.93
C VAL A 271 -15.60 0.71 -7.71
N LEU A 272 -16.32 1.76 -7.29
CA LEU A 272 -17.23 1.70 -6.14
C LEU A 272 -18.48 0.88 -6.44
N GLY A 273 -18.97 0.89 -7.68
CA GLY A 273 -20.06 0.02 -8.14
C GLY A 273 -19.66 -1.46 -8.00
N TRP A 274 -18.45 -1.83 -8.42
CA TRP A 274 -17.92 -3.17 -8.22
C TRP A 274 -17.82 -3.50 -6.72
N LEU A 275 -17.22 -2.60 -5.92
CA LEU A 275 -17.04 -2.82 -4.49
C LEU A 275 -18.38 -3.05 -3.76
N LYS A 276 -19.41 -2.27 -4.09
CA LYS A 276 -20.79 -2.45 -3.56
C LYS A 276 -21.41 -3.80 -3.96
N GLY A 277 -21.06 -4.31 -5.13
CA GLY A 277 -21.57 -5.59 -5.62
C GLY A 277 -20.99 -6.81 -4.89
N VAL A 278 -19.79 -6.67 -4.27
CA VAL A 278 -19.08 -7.79 -3.66
C VAL A 278 -18.97 -7.71 -2.14
N VAL A 279 -19.14 -6.52 -1.55
CA VAL A 279 -19.11 -6.35 -0.08
C VAL A 279 -20.53 -6.32 0.43
N PRO A 280 -20.93 -7.28 1.29
CA PRO A 280 -22.27 -7.26 1.89
C PRO A 280 -22.46 -6.02 2.75
N GLY A 281 -23.62 -5.38 2.59
CA GLY A 281 -24.00 -4.16 3.29
C GLY A 281 -24.58 -4.35 4.67
#